data_26630aa53c6867f8e88264702f0f2576
#
_entry.id   26630aa53c6867f8e88264702f0f2576
#
_cell.length_a   1.000
_cell.length_b   1.000
_cell.length_c   1.000
_cell.angle_alpha   90.00
_cell.angle_beta   90.00
_cell.angle_gamma   90.00
#
_symmetry.space_group_name_H-M   'P 1'
#
loop_
_entity.id
_entity.type
_entity.pdbx_description
1 polymer ?
#
loop_
_entity_poly.entity_id
_entity_poly.type
_entity_poly.pdbx_seq_one_letter_code
_entity_poly.pdbx_strand_id
1 'polypeptide(L)'
;MGGNLGAVAAGGSALASLAMVSAKPAKLWNFSAGPAILPPEVFERAADAVHELRAEGHARGAKGVGMSILEISHRSKPYEAVTFGAEQLCHEVLGIPETHQVLFLQGGASLQFAMLAMNLREAGKPAAYVDTGVWSQKAIAESQGLGETLTVASSAATNYDRIPAFPDAASYAHASYLHITTNNTIFGTEYAEIPQAEGGVPLVIDFSSHAGSRPMALERAAFGYAGAQKNLGPSGVTLVYIRKDLLAKKPAAHVPVILRYATHAKEPSLYNTPNTFGVLVLKLVLEWMRDAGGLPAIAAVNERKASKLYAALDASQVFRAHAQLGSRSRMNVTWTANGAPEAEREALSERFLKQAQAAGFDGLKGHRLVGGFRASIYNAFPEAGVDALVEFMAEFERRL
;
A
#
# COMPACT_ATOMS: atom_id res chain seq x y z
N MET A 1 -35.50 74.60 -32.52
CA MET A 1 -34.51 73.95 -33.35
C MET A 1 -34.16 72.66 -32.63
N GLY A 2 -34.55 71.57 -33.18
CA GLY A 2 -34.55 70.24 -32.64
C GLY A 2 -33.21 69.56 -32.73
N GLY A 3 -32.93 68.78 -31.75
CA GLY A 3 -31.83 67.85 -31.75
C GLY A 3 -32.31 66.45 -31.22
N ASN A 4 -32.43 65.56 -32.15
CA ASN A 4 -32.87 64.19 -31.97
C ASN A 4 -31.80 63.39 -31.24
N LEU A 5 -32.10 62.84 -30.11
CA LEU A 5 -31.24 61.84 -29.42
C LEU A 5 -31.68 60.44 -29.80
N GLY A 6 -30.86 59.82 -30.60
CA GLY A 6 -31.05 58.42 -31.01
C GLY A 6 -30.84 57.40 -29.85
N ALA A 7 -31.76 56.48 -29.73
CA ALA A 7 -31.71 55.39 -28.79
C ALA A 7 -30.65 54.35 -29.24
N VAL A 8 -29.70 54.07 -28.38
CA VAL A 8 -28.75 52.90 -28.52
C VAL A 8 -29.42 51.65 -27.98
N ALA A 9 -29.72 50.74 -28.87
CA ALA A 9 -30.24 49.45 -28.55
C ALA A 9 -29.14 48.60 -27.82
N ALA A 10 -29.41 48.20 -26.60
CA ALA A 10 -28.60 47.24 -25.84
C ALA A 10 -28.75 45.84 -26.45
N GLY A 11 -27.72 45.41 -27.18
CA GLY A 11 -27.61 44.01 -27.63
C GLY A 11 -27.34 43.09 -26.46
N GLY A 12 -28.36 42.36 -26.02
CA GLY A 12 -28.22 41.29 -25.04
C GLY A 12 -27.43 40.10 -25.64
N SER A 13 -26.20 39.95 -25.20
CA SER A 13 -25.43 38.75 -25.46
C SER A 13 -26.03 37.59 -24.68
N ALA A 14 -26.77 36.72 -25.38
CA ALA A 14 -27.18 35.43 -24.88
C ALA A 14 -25.94 34.53 -24.76
N LEU A 15 -25.34 34.47 -23.57
CA LEU A 15 -24.42 33.43 -23.21
C LEU A 15 -25.19 32.09 -23.19
N ALA A 16 -25.13 31.39 -24.33
CA ALA A 16 -25.58 30.00 -24.40
C ALA A 16 -24.73 29.20 -23.45
N SER A 17 -25.30 28.85 -22.30
CA SER A 17 -24.77 27.87 -21.39
C SER A 17 -24.69 26.55 -22.15
N LEU A 18 -23.50 26.19 -22.65
CA LEU A 18 -23.16 24.87 -23.08
C LEU A 18 -23.18 24.00 -21.83
N ALA A 19 -24.34 23.42 -21.50
CA ALA A 19 -24.43 22.28 -20.63
C ALA A 19 -23.62 21.17 -21.30
N MET A 20 -22.36 21.03 -20.95
CA MET A 20 -21.62 19.82 -21.22
C MET A 20 -22.35 18.68 -20.46
N VAL A 21 -23.15 17.92 -21.20
CA VAL A 21 -23.61 16.63 -20.74
C VAL A 21 -22.35 15.80 -20.57
N SER A 22 -21.85 15.79 -19.34
CA SER A 22 -20.79 14.89 -18.93
C SER A 22 -21.34 13.47 -19.15
N ALA A 23 -21.00 12.87 -20.29
CA ALA A 23 -21.13 11.42 -20.44
C ALA A 23 -20.40 10.81 -19.23
N LYS A 24 -21.10 9.99 -18.42
CA LYS A 24 -20.42 9.24 -17.35
C LYS A 24 -19.19 8.62 -17.97
N PRO A 25 -17.98 8.88 -17.44
CA PRO A 25 -16.78 8.25 -18.00
C PRO A 25 -17.01 6.75 -18.03
N ALA A 26 -16.60 6.09 -19.12
CA ALA A 26 -16.59 4.63 -19.19
C ALA A 26 -15.91 4.09 -17.92
N LYS A 27 -16.48 3.05 -17.32
CA LYS A 27 -16.00 2.52 -16.04
C LYS A 27 -14.52 2.12 -16.20
N LEU A 28 -13.63 2.83 -15.49
CA LEU A 28 -12.20 2.55 -15.51
C LEU A 28 -11.86 1.60 -14.36
N TRP A 29 -11.21 0.48 -14.68
CA TRP A 29 -10.69 -0.46 -13.71
C TRP A 29 -9.21 -0.17 -13.44
N ASN A 30 -8.91 0.44 -12.29
CA ASN A 30 -7.55 0.83 -11.91
C ASN A 30 -6.83 -0.30 -11.17
N PHE A 31 -5.93 -1.01 -11.86
CA PHE A 31 -5.07 -2.07 -11.33
C PHE A 31 -3.70 -1.58 -10.86
N SER A 32 -3.52 -0.28 -10.66
CA SER A 32 -2.24 0.31 -10.25
C SER A 32 -1.74 -0.26 -8.92
N ALA A 33 -0.43 -0.48 -8.84
CA ALA A 33 0.21 -1.04 -7.65
C ALA A 33 0.42 -0.04 -6.50
N GLY A 34 0.14 1.23 -6.74
CA GLY A 34 0.24 2.31 -5.77
C GLY A 34 0.74 3.62 -6.38
N PRO A 35 0.06 4.78 -6.10
CA PRO A 35 -1.18 4.87 -5.34
C PRO A 35 -2.29 4.01 -5.92
N ALA A 36 -3.03 3.32 -5.04
CA ALA A 36 -4.06 2.36 -5.42
C ALA A 36 -5.47 2.92 -5.23
N ILE A 37 -6.45 2.17 -5.72
CA ILE A 37 -7.86 2.49 -5.54
C ILE A 37 -8.25 2.54 -4.06
N LEU A 38 -9.09 3.50 -3.70
CA LEU A 38 -9.70 3.64 -2.39
C LEU A 38 -11.22 3.40 -2.46
N PRO A 39 -11.88 3.06 -1.34
CA PRO A 39 -13.33 2.92 -1.28
C PRO A 39 -14.03 4.24 -1.65
N PRO A 40 -15.12 4.22 -2.46
CA PRO A 40 -15.84 5.44 -2.84
C PRO A 40 -16.28 6.30 -1.66
N GLU A 41 -16.77 5.70 -0.58
CA GLU A 41 -17.21 6.43 0.62
C GLU A 41 -16.06 7.17 1.33
N VAL A 42 -14.82 6.68 1.19
CA VAL A 42 -13.64 7.37 1.73
C VAL A 42 -13.39 8.67 0.97
N PHE A 43 -13.60 8.68 -0.36
CA PHE A 43 -13.49 9.92 -1.15
C PHE A 43 -14.52 10.96 -0.73
N GLU A 44 -15.77 10.54 -0.53
CA GLU A 44 -16.85 11.44 -0.10
C GLU A 44 -16.55 12.07 1.27
N ARG A 45 -16.17 11.23 2.23
CA ARG A 45 -15.82 11.70 3.58
C ARG A 45 -14.55 12.54 3.61
N ALA A 46 -13.55 12.21 2.80
CA ALA A 46 -12.34 13.01 2.68
C ALA A 46 -12.63 14.38 2.06
N ALA A 47 -13.49 14.44 1.05
CA ALA A 47 -13.94 15.71 0.45
C ALA A 47 -14.73 16.55 1.46
N ASP A 48 -15.61 15.94 2.26
CA ASP A 48 -16.34 16.62 3.34
C ASP A 48 -15.36 17.26 4.34
N ALA A 49 -14.31 16.55 4.73
CA ALA A 49 -13.30 17.06 5.65
C ALA A 49 -12.41 18.18 5.05
N VAL A 50 -12.24 18.21 3.74
CA VAL A 50 -11.58 19.33 3.04
C VAL A 50 -12.44 20.60 3.11
N HIS A 51 -13.76 20.48 3.04
CA HIS A 51 -14.67 21.60 3.25
C HIS A 51 -14.74 22.00 4.72
N GLU A 52 -14.98 21.04 5.61
CA GLU A 52 -15.02 21.26 7.04
C GLU A 52 -14.71 19.95 7.80
N LEU A 53 -13.68 19.98 8.65
CA LEU A 53 -13.42 18.85 9.56
C LEU A 53 -14.55 18.77 10.59
N ARG A 54 -15.01 17.55 10.91
CA ARG A 54 -15.94 17.29 12.00
C ARG A 54 -15.18 16.97 13.30
N ALA A 55 -15.77 17.24 14.43
CA ALA A 55 -15.27 16.87 15.76
C ALA A 55 -15.06 15.34 15.88
N GLU A 56 -14.47 14.92 16.99
CA GLU A 56 -14.24 13.50 17.29
C GLU A 56 -13.50 12.75 16.19
N GLY A 57 -12.47 13.43 15.60
CA GLY A 57 -11.67 12.85 14.53
C GLY A 57 -12.45 12.62 13.23
N HIS A 58 -13.35 13.50 12.88
CA HIS A 58 -14.23 13.43 11.71
C HIS A 58 -15.26 12.29 11.82
N ALA A 59 -15.83 12.09 13.02
CA ALA A 59 -16.84 11.09 13.24
C ALA A 59 -18.15 11.40 12.47
N ARG A 60 -18.85 10.34 12.05
CA ARG A 60 -20.14 10.47 11.36
C ARG A 60 -21.16 11.16 12.28
N GLY A 61 -21.82 12.19 11.77
CA GLY A 61 -22.84 12.93 12.51
C GLY A 61 -22.30 13.94 13.54
N ALA A 62 -20.99 14.00 13.78
CA ALA A 62 -20.40 15.01 14.64
C ALA A 62 -20.49 16.41 14.01
N LYS A 63 -20.50 17.46 14.87
CA LYS A 63 -20.53 18.87 14.42
C LYS A 63 -19.24 19.25 13.71
N GLY A 64 -19.35 20.14 12.74
CA GLY A 64 -18.20 20.81 12.13
C GLY A 64 -17.42 21.63 13.15
N VAL A 65 -16.11 21.77 12.91
CA VAL A 65 -15.22 22.56 13.78
C VAL A 65 -14.89 23.94 13.23
N GLY A 66 -15.54 24.32 12.10
CA GLY A 66 -15.37 25.64 11.45
C GLY A 66 -14.06 25.78 10.68
N MET A 67 -13.31 24.68 10.43
CA MET A 67 -12.05 24.70 9.69
C MET A 67 -11.88 23.42 8.84
N SER A 68 -11.17 23.57 7.71
CA SER A 68 -10.76 22.46 6.87
C SER A 68 -9.65 21.62 7.55
N ILE A 69 -9.60 20.32 7.23
CA ILE A 69 -8.44 19.46 7.59
C ILE A 69 -7.12 19.98 7.00
N LEU A 70 -7.16 20.79 5.92
CA LEU A 70 -5.97 21.32 5.26
C LEU A 70 -5.34 22.51 5.99
N GLU A 71 -6.11 23.20 6.83
CA GLU A 71 -5.66 24.41 7.53
C GLU A 71 -5.61 24.28 9.05
N ILE A 72 -6.18 23.19 9.60
CA ILE A 72 -6.24 23.00 11.03
C ILE A 72 -4.86 22.74 11.62
N SER A 73 -4.58 23.32 12.79
CA SER A 73 -3.33 23.02 13.52
C SER A 73 -3.28 21.55 13.94
N HIS A 74 -2.16 20.90 13.64
CA HIS A 74 -1.92 19.52 14.11
C HIS A 74 -1.81 19.36 15.63
N ARG A 75 -1.72 20.48 16.37
CA ARG A 75 -1.73 20.53 17.85
C ARG A 75 -3.10 20.87 18.43
N SER A 76 -4.13 20.96 17.59
CA SER A 76 -5.49 21.19 18.05
C SER A 76 -6.17 19.88 18.47
N LYS A 77 -7.05 19.97 19.47
CA LYS A 77 -7.82 18.82 19.95
C LYS A 77 -8.59 18.07 18.84
N PRO A 78 -9.24 18.77 17.85
CA PRO A 78 -9.91 18.06 16.76
C PRO A 78 -8.95 17.23 15.91
N TYR A 79 -7.71 17.70 15.66
CA TYR A 79 -6.73 16.93 14.90
C TYR A 79 -6.08 15.82 15.73
N GLU A 80 -5.79 16.07 17.02
CA GLU A 80 -5.36 15.02 17.95
C GLU A 80 -6.34 13.84 17.94
N ALA A 81 -7.64 14.13 17.93
CA ALA A 81 -8.68 13.09 17.83
C ALA A 81 -8.60 12.29 16.50
N VAL A 82 -8.14 12.89 15.39
CA VAL A 82 -7.87 12.17 14.14
C VAL A 82 -6.72 11.19 14.33
N THR A 83 -5.60 11.66 14.88
CA THR A 83 -4.38 10.86 15.04
C THR A 83 -4.58 9.72 16.02
N PHE A 84 -5.14 10.00 17.20
CA PHE A 84 -5.41 8.97 18.23
C PHE A 84 -6.50 7.98 17.78
N GLY A 85 -7.54 8.46 17.09
CA GLY A 85 -8.54 7.56 16.50
C GLY A 85 -7.95 6.64 15.42
N ALA A 86 -6.99 7.13 14.62
CA ALA A 86 -6.28 6.30 13.66
C ALA A 86 -5.39 5.25 14.35
N GLU A 87 -4.68 5.64 15.42
CA GLU A 87 -3.87 4.73 16.24
C GLU A 87 -4.73 3.62 16.86
N GLN A 88 -5.84 3.98 17.50
CA GLN A 88 -6.79 3.03 18.08
C GLN A 88 -7.33 2.04 17.03
N LEU A 89 -7.69 2.53 15.84
CA LEU A 89 -8.15 1.67 14.75
C LEU A 89 -7.05 0.74 14.21
N CYS A 90 -5.78 1.14 14.27
CA CYS A 90 -4.68 0.23 13.94
C CYS A 90 -4.61 -0.96 14.91
N HIS A 91 -4.82 -0.73 16.21
CA HIS A 91 -4.91 -1.83 17.18
C HIS A 91 -6.17 -2.67 16.98
N GLU A 92 -7.33 -2.03 16.85
CA GLU A 92 -8.64 -2.70 16.72
C GLU A 92 -8.77 -3.48 15.40
N VAL A 93 -8.47 -2.85 14.27
CA VAL A 93 -8.77 -3.38 12.94
C VAL A 93 -7.61 -4.22 12.39
N LEU A 94 -6.36 -3.73 12.50
CA LEU A 94 -5.21 -4.45 11.97
C LEU A 94 -4.68 -5.52 12.93
N GLY A 95 -5.10 -5.49 14.21
CA GLY A 95 -4.63 -6.43 15.23
C GLY A 95 -3.20 -6.14 15.70
N ILE A 96 -2.73 -4.88 15.59
CA ILE A 96 -1.43 -4.50 16.15
C ILE A 96 -1.50 -4.63 17.67
N PRO A 97 -0.59 -5.38 18.32
CA PRO A 97 -0.67 -5.60 19.76
C PRO A 97 -0.44 -4.32 20.58
N GLU A 98 -1.09 -4.21 21.73
CA GLU A 98 -0.90 -3.10 22.70
C GLU A 98 0.54 -2.99 23.25
N THR A 99 1.33 -4.04 23.10
CA THR A 99 2.77 -4.03 23.43
C THR A 99 3.60 -3.23 22.43
N HIS A 100 2.99 -2.79 21.32
CA HIS A 100 3.63 -1.98 20.29
C HIS A 100 3.08 -0.55 20.30
N GLN A 101 3.93 0.40 19.95
CA GLN A 101 3.55 1.78 19.64
C GLN A 101 3.29 1.91 18.13
N VAL A 102 2.18 2.52 17.78
CA VAL A 102 1.86 2.89 16.39
C VAL A 102 2.38 4.30 16.11
N LEU A 103 2.96 4.49 14.92
CA LEU A 103 3.47 5.79 14.46
C LEU A 103 3.02 6.05 13.03
N PHE A 104 2.67 7.30 12.73
CA PHE A 104 2.40 7.79 11.38
C PHE A 104 3.54 8.70 10.93
N LEU A 105 4.38 8.20 10.04
CA LEU A 105 5.59 8.88 9.59
C LEU A 105 5.45 9.32 8.12
N GLN A 106 6.41 10.11 7.66
CA GLN A 106 6.54 10.54 6.27
C GLN A 106 7.71 9.79 5.61
N GLY A 107 7.90 9.95 4.29
CA GLY A 107 9.02 9.38 3.55
C GLY A 107 8.78 7.98 2.95
N GLY A 108 7.61 7.40 3.18
CA GLY A 108 7.25 6.07 2.66
C GLY A 108 8.09 4.94 3.24
N ALA A 109 7.87 3.72 2.75
CA ALA A 109 8.70 2.57 3.10
C ALA A 109 10.18 2.77 2.78
N SER A 110 10.49 3.57 1.76
CA SER A 110 11.88 3.84 1.36
C SER A 110 12.69 4.53 2.46
N LEU A 111 12.09 5.47 3.21
CA LEU A 111 12.77 6.07 4.35
C LEU A 111 12.93 5.06 5.49
N GLN A 112 12.00 4.11 5.65
CA GLN A 112 12.09 3.10 6.69
C GLN A 112 13.24 2.12 6.46
N PHE A 113 13.64 1.86 5.22
CA PHE A 113 14.82 1.04 4.92
C PHE A 113 16.08 1.58 5.61
N ALA A 114 16.29 2.90 5.57
CA ALA A 114 17.42 3.54 6.25
C ALA A 114 17.16 3.73 7.76
N MET A 115 15.99 4.28 8.14
CA MET A 115 15.67 4.57 9.55
C MET A 115 15.74 3.32 10.41
N LEU A 116 15.26 2.17 9.92
CA LEU A 116 15.32 0.91 10.63
C LEU A 116 16.76 0.56 11.02
N ALA A 117 17.67 0.56 10.05
CA ALA A 117 19.07 0.26 10.30
C ALA A 117 19.74 1.28 11.25
N MET A 118 19.42 2.58 11.11
CA MET A 118 19.91 3.62 11.98
C MET A 118 19.48 3.45 13.44
N ASN A 119 18.28 2.93 13.69
CA ASN A 119 17.71 2.84 15.02
C ASN A 119 17.88 1.50 15.72
N LEU A 120 17.85 0.39 14.97
CA LEU A 120 17.80 -0.94 15.56
C LEU A 120 19.12 -1.71 15.46
N ARG A 121 20.06 -1.26 14.62
CA ARG A 121 21.37 -1.91 14.53
C ARG A 121 22.16 -1.71 15.83
N GLU A 122 22.67 -2.79 16.36
CA GLU A 122 23.55 -2.80 17.52
C GLU A 122 25.03 -2.76 17.06
N ALA A 123 25.87 -2.06 17.81
CA ALA A 123 27.28 -1.95 17.47
C ALA A 123 27.95 -3.34 17.44
N GLY A 124 28.70 -3.62 16.36
CA GLY A 124 29.40 -4.89 16.17
C GLY A 124 28.49 -6.06 15.77
N LYS A 125 27.20 -5.84 15.54
CA LYS A 125 26.28 -6.88 15.05
C LYS A 125 25.81 -6.59 13.63
N PRO A 126 25.74 -7.60 12.75
CA PRO A 126 25.13 -7.45 11.43
C PRO A 126 23.62 -7.25 11.54
N ALA A 127 23.01 -6.85 10.43
CA ALA A 127 21.58 -6.97 10.21
C ALA A 127 21.33 -8.08 9.19
N ALA A 128 20.33 -8.94 9.44
CA ALA A 128 20.00 -10.06 8.57
C ALA A 128 18.74 -9.77 7.72
N TYR A 129 18.77 -10.23 6.48
CA TYR A 129 17.69 -10.01 5.52
C TYR A 129 17.38 -11.29 4.74
N VAL A 130 16.09 -11.48 4.44
CA VAL A 130 15.65 -12.44 3.42
C VAL A 130 15.38 -11.68 2.13
N ASP A 131 16.06 -12.05 1.05
CA ASP A 131 15.88 -11.43 -0.26
C ASP A 131 14.77 -12.15 -1.06
N THR A 132 13.63 -11.47 -1.19
CA THR A 132 12.47 -11.90 -1.95
C THR A 132 12.17 -11.00 -3.16
N GLY A 133 13.11 -10.13 -3.53
CA GLY A 133 12.99 -9.26 -4.70
C GLY A 133 13.34 -7.81 -4.43
N VAL A 134 12.91 -6.90 -5.33
CA VAL A 134 13.38 -5.50 -5.40
C VAL A 134 13.25 -4.74 -4.08
N TRP A 135 12.16 -4.95 -3.33
CA TRP A 135 11.94 -4.18 -2.10
C TRP A 135 12.90 -4.63 -0.99
N SER A 136 13.11 -5.94 -0.84
CA SER A 136 14.15 -6.47 0.06
C SER A 136 15.55 -6.04 -0.37
N GLN A 137 15.86 -6.05 -1.68
CA GLN A 137 17.14 -5.57 -2.20
C GLN A 137 17.40 -4.10 -1.88
N LYS A 138 16.40 -3.24 -2.00
CA LYS A 138 16.53 -1.83 -1.61
C LYS A 138 16.77 -1.67 -0.11
N ALA A 139 16.07 -2.43 0.73
CA ALA A 139 16.29 -2.41 2.17
C ALA A 139 17.70 -2.93 2.53
N ILE A 140 18.19 -3.97 1.85
CA ILE A 140 19.56 -4.49 1.97
C ILE A 140 20.59 -3.41 1.60
N ALA A 141 20.40 -2.71 0.47
CA ALA A 141 21.31 -1.68 0.01
C ALA A 141 21.43 -0.52 1.00
N GLU A 142 20.32 -0.03 1.54
CA GLU A 142 20.33 1.00 2.60
C GLU A 142 21.02 0.51 3.87
N SER A 143 20.80 -0.73 4.25
CA SER A 143 21.45 -1.34 5.41
C SER A 143 22.95 -1.51 5.22
N GLN A 144 23.42 -1.89 4.01
CA GLN A 144 24.84 -2.02 3.68
C GLN A 144 25.58 -0.69 3.81
N GLY A 145 24.95 0.42 3.47
CA GLY A 145 25.51 1.76 3.66
C GLY A 145 25.72 2.14 5.13
N LEU A 146 25.11 1.40 6.07
CA LEU A 146 25.12 1.69 7.51
C LEU A 146 25.89 0.63 8.33
N GLY A 147 26.35 -0.45 7.72
CA GLY A 147 27.14 -1.48 8.38
C GLY A 147 26.94 -2.89 7.81
N GLU A 148 27.52 -3.89 8.48
CA GLU A 148 27.50 -5.27 8.04
C GLU A 148 26.07 -5.79 7.84
N THR A 149 25.82 -6.38 6.68
CA THR A 149 24.47 -6.85 6.29
C THR A 149 24.58 -8.23 5.66
N LEU A 150 23.80 -9.17 6.20
CA LEU A 150 23.74 -10.56 5.77
C LEU A 150 22.47 -10.81 4.95
N THR A 151 22.59 -11.45 3.81
CA THR A 151 21.45 -12.05 3.11
C THR A 151 21.43 -13.53 3.47
N VAL A 152 20.52 -13.92 4.38
CA VAL A 152 20.48 -15.26 4.98
C VAL A 152 19.61 -16.25 4.21
N ALA A 153 18.74 -15.78 3.33
CA ALA A 153 18.00 -16.59 2.37
C ALA A 153 17.63 -15.71 1.15
N SER A 154 17.50 -16.33 -0.02
CA SER A 154 17.11 -15.62 -1.25
C SER A 154 16.42 -16.57 -2.24
N SER A 155 15.44 -16.06 -3.00
CA SER A 155 14.85 -16.75 -4.15
C SER A 155 15.30 -16.17 -5.50
N ALA A 156 16.40 -15.42 -5.53
CA ALA A 156 16.95 -14.80 -6.74
C ALA A 156 17.27 -15.82 -7.85
N ALA A 157 17.74 -17.02 -7.49
CA ALA A 157 18.06 -18.08 -8.43
C ALA A 157 16.86 -18.55 -9.29
N THR A 158 15.64 -18.31 -8.81
CA THR A 158 14.39 -18.63 -9.51
C THR A 158 13.63 -17.38 -9.96
N ASN A 159 14.34 -16.26 -10.10
CA ASN A 159 13.75 -14.96 -10.44
C ASN A 159 12.58 -14.58 -9.49
N TYR A 160 12.74 -14.89 -8.19
CA TYR A 160 11.78 -14.54 -7.14
C TYR A 160 10.36 -15.06 -7.38
N ASP A 161 10.22 -16.22 -8.00
CA ASP A 161 8.93 -16.86 -8.27
C ASP A 161 8.29 -17.51 -7.04
N ARG A 162 9.01 -17.50 -5.91
CA ARG A 162 8.58 -18.10 -4.63
C ARG A 162 9.17 -17.38 -3.44
N ILE A 163 8.56 -17.59 -2.28
CA ILE A 163 9.16 -17.29 -1.00
C ILE A 163 10.21 -18.38 -0.71
N PRO A 164 11.46 -18.03 -0.38
CA PRO A 164 12.46 -19.02 -0.03
C PRO A 164 12.10 -19.70 1.29
N ALA A 165 12.69 -20.86 1.57
CA ALA A 165 12.62 -21.46 2.89
C ALA A 165 13.06 -20.44 3.95
N PHE A 166 12.35 -20.40 5.08
CA PHE A 166 12.74 -19.52 6.18
C PHE A 166 14.11 -19.95 6.71
N PRO A 167 15.05 -19.01 6.94
CA PRO A 167 16.41 -19.35 7.30
C PRO A 167 16.51 -20.03 8.66
N ASP A 168 17.48 -20.91 8.82
CA ASP A 168 17.79 -21.54 10.12
C ASP A 168 18.27 -20.48 11.11
N ALA A 169 17.86 -20.61 12.37
CA ALA A 169 18.18 -19.66 13.45
C ALA A 169 19.66 -19.34 13.58
N ALA A 170 20.54 -20.33 13.36
CA ALA A 170 21.99 -20.16 13.41
C ALA A 170 22.52 -19.12 12.41
N SER A 171 21.87 -18.96 11.26
CA SER A 171 22.30 -18.04 10.20
C SER A 171 22.10 -16.56 10.55
N TYR A 172 21.22 -16.26 11.52
CA TYR A 172 20.94 -14.88 11.96
C TYR A 172 21.06 -14.67 13.48
N ALA A 173 21.52 -15.67 14.24
CA ALA A 173 21.58 -15.64 15.70
C ALA A 173 22.33 -14.43 16.29
N HIS A 174 23.31 -13.90 15.56
CA HIS A 174 24.10 -12.74 15.98
C HIS A 174 23.63 -11.41 15.38
N ALA A 175 22.54 -11.43 14.62
CA ALA A 175 22.03 -10.23 13.97
C ALA A 175 21.29 -9.32 14.96
N SER A 176 21.34 -8.02 14.69
CA SER A 176 20.56 -7.01 15.42
C SER A 176 19.06 -7.18 15.21
N TYR A 177 18.69 -7.67 14.04
CA TYR A 177 17.32 -8.00 13.61
C TYR A 177 17.34 -8.87 12.35
N LEU A 178 16.23 -9.54 12.08
CA LEU A 178 15.95 -10.23 10.82
C LEU A 178 14.84 -9.49 10.08
N HIS A 179 15.10 -9.06 8.85
CA HIS A 179 14.13 -8.34 8.01
C HIS A 179 13.57 -9.23 6.91
N ILE A 180 12.24 -9.19 6.72
CA ILE A 180 11.54 -9.82 5.61
C ILE A 180 10.58 -8.84 4.93
N THR A 181 10.38 -9.00 3.62
CA THR A 181 9.30 -8.35 2.87
C THR A 181 8.19 -9.37 2.67
N THR A 182 7.08 -9.20 3.39
CA THR A 182 6.05 -10.23 3.52
C THR A 182 5.15 -10.40 2.30
N ASN A 183 5.08 -9.38 1.43
CA ASN A 183 4.45 -9.46 0.11
C ASN A 183 5.25 -8.63 -0.89
N ASN A 184 5.77 -9.26 -1.96
CA ASN A 184 6.52 -8.56 -3.00
C ASN A 184 5.61 -8.17 -4.16
N THR A 185 5.31 -6.89 -4.26
CA THR A 185 4.40 -6.29 -5.27
C THR A 185 4.85 -6.53 -6.71
N ILE A 186 6.16 -6.66 -6.95
CA ILE A 186 6.75 -6.75 -8.29
C ILE A 186 6.69 -8.17 -8.82
N PHE A 187 7.00 -9.15 -7.97
CA PHE A 187 7.04 -10.56 -8.35
C PHE A 187 5.74 -11.31 -8.03
N GLY A 188 4.85 -10.70 -7.26
CA GLY A 188 3.56 -11.30 -6.89
C GLY A 188 3.69 -12.46 -5.91
N THR A 189 4.70 -12.43 -5.05
CA THR A 189 4.93 -13.46 -4.02
C THR A 189 4.57 -12.94 -2.63
N GLU A 190 3.99 -13.79 -1.79
CA GLU A 190 3.49 -13.49 -0.46
C GLU A 190 3.84 -14.61 0.52
N TYR A 191 4.27 -14.27 1.72
CA TYR A 191 4.34 -15.22 2.84
C TYR A 191 2.91 -15.64 3.24
N ALA A 192 2.66 -16.94 3.30
CA ALA A 192 1.37 -17.47 3.74
C ALA A 192 1.04 -17.01 5.17
N GLU A 193 2.04 -16.98 6.04
CA GLU A 193 1.97 -16.49 7.42
C GLU A 193 3.23 -15.70 7.79
N ILE A 194 3.13 -14.82 8.79
CA ILE A 194 4.31 -14.21 9.40
C ILE A 194 5.09 -15.30 10.13
N PRO A 195 6.35 -15.57 9.75
CA PRO A 195 7.13 -16.60 10.42
C PRO A 195 7.51 -16.18 11.84
N GLN A 196 7.90 -17.15 12.65
CA GLN A 196 8.45 -16.90 13.97
C GLN A 196 9.98 -16.90 13.89
N ALA A 197 10.61 -15.75 14.23
CA ALA A 197 12.06 -15.72 14.41
C ALA A 197 12.45 -16.36 15.75
N GLU A 198 13.54 -17.08 15.77
CA GLU A 198 14.06 -17.77 16.94
C GLU A 198 15.23 -17.01 17.60
N GLY A 199 15.71 -17.50 18.75
CA GLY A 199 16.89 -16.94 19.43
C GLY A 199 16.72 -15.54 19.98
N GLY A 200 15.49 -15.01 20.07
CA GLY A 200 15.21 -13.66 20.57
C GLY A 200 15.61 -12.53 19.60
N VAL A 201 16.02 -12.87 18.38
CA VAL A 201 16.32 -11.87 17.33
C VAL A 201 15.02 -11.19 16.89
N PRO A 202 14.92 -9.84 16.93
CA PRO A 202 13.72 -9.14 16.52
C PRO A 202 13.39 -9.39 15.05
N LEU A 203 12.17 -9.87 14.75
CA LEU A 203 11.67 -9.92 13.38
C LEU A 203 11.17 -8.53 12.99
N VAL A 204 11.55 -8.09 11.81
CA VAL A 204 11.13 -6.85 11.16
C VAL A 204 10.41 -7.16 9.86
N ILE A 205 9.26 -6.54 9.60
CA ILE A 205 8.48 -6.79 8.40
C ILE A 205 8.18 -5.52 7.60
N ASP A 206 8.43 -5.61 6.29
CA ASP A 206 7.75 -4.75 5.31
C ASP A 206 6.47 -5.45 4.88
N PHE A 207 5.33 -4.92 5.31
CA PHE A 207 4.02 -5.47 4.95
C PHE A 207 3.18 -4.50 4.09
N SER A 208 3.84 -3.54 3.45
CA SER A 208 3.20 -2.43 2.72
C SER A 208 2.12 -2.88 1.75
N SER A 209 2.35 -3.93 0.98
CA SER A 209 1.44 -4.28 -0.12
C SER A 209 0.31 -5.25 0.27
N HIS A 210 0.27 -5.70 1.52
CA HIS A 210 -0.85 -6.50 2.03
C HIS A 210 -1.31 -6.12 3.45
N ALA A 211 -0.89 -4.95 3.95
CA ALA A 211 -1.38 -4.43 5.22
C ALA A 211 -2.91 -4.38 5.22
N GLY A 212 -3.54 -4.96 6.26
CA GLY A 212 -5.00 -5.02 6.37
C GLY A 212 -5.72 -5.87 5.32
N SER A 213 -5.02 -6.76 4.61
CA SER A 213 -5.65 -7.64 3.60
C SER A 213 -6.29 -8.89 4.20
N ARG A 214 -5.86 -9.29 5.37
CA ARG A 214 -6.31 -10.46 6.14
C ARG A 214 -5.84 -10.36 7.59
N PRO A 215 -6.35 -11.17 8.52
CA PRO A 215 -5.74 -11.36 9.82
C PRO A 215 -4.30 -11.87 9.68
N MET A 216 -3.37 -11.28 10.44
CA MET A 216 -1.96 -11.65 10.45
C MET A 216 -1.45 -11.70 11.89
N ALA A 217 -0.52 -12.59 12.17
CA ALA A 217 0.15 -12.73 13.47
C ALA A 217 1.20 -11.62 13.68
N LEU A 218 0.75 -10.35 13.76
CA LEU A 218 1.63 -9.18 13.86
C LEU A 218 2.45 -9.15 15.16
N GLU A 219 2.02 -9.86 16.19
CA GLU A 219 2.73 -10.04 17.45
C GLU A 219 4.08 -10.79 17.29
N ARG A 220 4.26 -11.53 16.20
CA ARG A 220 5.52 -12.21 15.87
C ARG A 220 6.62 -11.23 15.39
N ALA A 221 6.22 -10.06 14.92
CA ALA A 221 7.16 -9.05 14.46
C ALA A 221 7.36 -7.96 15.52
N ALA A 222 8.60 -7.72 15.91
CA ALA A 222 8.94 -6.66 16.85
C ALA A 222 8.86 -5.26 16.23
N PHE A 223 8.85 -5.19 14.90
CA PHE A 223 8.73 -3.97 14.11
C PHE A 223 8.08 -4.27 12.77
N GLY A 224 7.15 -3.43 12.36
CA GLY A 224 6.58 -3.50 11.01
C GLY A 224 6.32 -2.12 10.44
N TYR A 225 6.40 -2.01 9.13
CA TYR A 225 6.07 -0.76 8.43
C TYR A 225 5.31 -1.01 7.13
N ALA A 226 4.45 -0.06 6.79
CA ALA A 226 3.67 -0.08 5.56
C ALA A 226 3.50 1.32 4.97
N GLY A 227 3.85 1.50 3.71
CA GLY A 227 3.43 2.67 2.95
C GLY A 227 1.91 2.63 2.73
N ALA A 228 1.19 3.68 3.14
CA ALA A 228 -0.27 3.68 3.11
C ALA A 228 -0.89 3.59 1.71
N GLN A 229 -0.18 4.06 0.68
CA GLN A 229 -0.68 4.22 -0.71
C GLN A 229 -1.11 2.93 -1.42
N LYS A 230 -1.10 1.79 -0.74
CA LYS A 230 -1.54 0.49 -1.29
C LYS A 230 -2.92 0.12 -0.75
N ASN A 231 -3.01 -0.38 0.48
CA ASN A 231 -4.28 -0.79 1.11
C ASN A 231 -4.83 0.20 2.14
N LEU A 232 -3.99 1.07 2.71
CA LEU A 232 -4.33 1.81 3.93
C LEU A 232 -4.70 3.28 3.71
N GLY A 233 -4.47 3.83 2.52
CA GLY A 233 -4.77 5.25 2.30
C GLY A 233 -3.99 5.88 1.14
N PRO A 234 -3.73 7.20 1.19
CA PRO A 234 -3.02 7.91 0.15
C PRO A 234 -1.50 7.78 0.31
N SER A 235 -0.76 8.26 -0.68
CA SER A 235 0.68 8.47 -0.56
C SER A 235 1.01 9.51 0.52
N GLY A 236 2.24 9.46 1.05
CA GLY A 236 2.75 10.45 2.01
C GLY A 236 2.52 10.11 3.48
N VAL A 237 1.92 8.95 3.78
CA VAL A 237 1.83 8.39 5.13
C VAL A 237 2.50 7.03 5.15
N THR A 238 3.29 6.77 6.17
CA THR A 238 3.89 5.47 6.46
C THR A 238 3.44 5.04 7.85
N LEU A 239 2.67 3.95 7.90
CA LEU A 239 2.37 3.28 9.16
C LEU A 239 3.62 2.56 9.64
N VAL A 240 3.99 2.76 10.90
CA VAL A 240 5.01 2.00 11.60
C VAL A 240 4.40 1.48 12.90
N TYR A 241 4.68 0.23 13.26
CA TYR A 241 4.46 -0.25 14.61
C TYR A 241 5.77 -0.83 15.15
N ILE A 242 6.06 -0.52 16.40
CA ILE A 242 7.32 -0.88 17.03
C ILE A 242 7.09 -1.34 18.47
N ARG A 243 7.66 -2.48 18.84
CA ARG A 243 7.57 -3.00 20.19
C ARG A 243 8.23 -2.05 21.20
N LYS A 244 7.53 -1.76 22.30
CA LYS A 244 7.90 -0.69 23.26
C LYS A 244 9.30 -0.87 23.86
N ASP A 245 9.80 -2.10 24.01
CA ASP A 245 11.17 -2.35 24.47
C ASP A 245 12.25 -1.91 23.47
N LEU A 246 11.94 -1.96 22.15
CA LEU A 246 12.86 -1.48 21.11
C LEU A 246 12.96 0.06 21.11
N LEU A 247 11.93 0.77 21.53
CA LEU A 247 11.98 2.23 21.70
C LEU A 247 12.93 2.68 22.82
N ALA A 248 13.19 1.84 23.79
CA ALA A 248 14.14 2.11 24.87
C ALA A 248 15.60 2.02 24.40
N LYS A 249 15.87 1.36 23.26
CA LYS A 249 17.22 1.31 22.67
C LYS A 249 17.62 2.70 22.17
N LYS A 250 18.82 3.12 22.55
CA LYS A 250 19.38 4.40 22.08
C LYS A 250 20.04 4.19 20.73
N PRO A 251 19.61 4.87 19.68
CA PRO A 251 20.31 4.85 18.40
C PRO A 251 21.69 5.50 18.54
N ALA A 252 22.60 5.21 17.60
CA ALA A 252 23.92 5.83 17.59
C ALA A 252 23.82 7.37 17.64
N ALA A 253 24.78 8.02 18.31
CA ALA A 253 24.72 9.46 18.59
C ALA A 253 24.59 10.34 17.33
N HIS A 254 25.17 9.88 16.21
CA HIS A 254 25.11 10.58 14.93
C HIS A 254 23.75 10.50 14.20
N VAL A 255 22.81 9.67 14.67
CA VAL A 255 21.48 9.59 14.06
C VAL A 255 20.71 10.89 14.33
N PRO A 256 20.28 11.63 13.31
CA PRO A 256 19.50 12.85 13.47
C PRO A 256 18.24 12.63 14.32
N VAL A 257 17.89 13.61 15.16
CA VAL A 257 16.75 13.49 16.08
C VAL A 257 15.45 13.16 15.36
N ILE A 258 15.20 13.78 14.19
CA ILE A 258 14.01 13.57 13.36
C ILE A 258 13.92 12.14 12.80
N LEU A 259 15.01 11.39 12.74
CA LEU A 259 15.06 10.03 12.26
C LEU A 259 15.02 8.98 13.39
N ARG A 260 14.83 9.40 14.65
CA ARG A 260 14.73 8.50 15.80
C ARG A 260 13.28 8.13 16.08
N TYR A 261 12.96 6.85 16.10
CA TYR A 261 11.59 6.39 16.43
C TYR A 261 11.15 6.84 17.83
N ALA A 262 12.06 6.82 18.81
CA ALA A 262 11.77 7.29 20.15
C ALA A 262 11.32 8.77 20.21
N THR A 263 11.81 9.63 19.31
CA THR A 263 11.37 11.02 19.19
C THR A 263 9.91 11.09 18.78
N HIS A 264 9.53 10.34 17.77
CA HIS A 264 8.14 10.30 17.27
C HIS A 264 7.19 9.59 18.24
N ALA A 265 7.67 8.60 18.98
CA ALA A 265 6.88 7.91 20.01
C ALA A 265 6.58 8.79 21.22
N LYS A 266 7.53 9.63 21.62
CA LYS A 266 7.36 10.58 22.73
C LYS A 266 6.30 11.64 22.44
N GLU A 267 6.20 12.09 21.20
CA GLU A 267 5.27 13.12 20.74
C GLU A 267 4.15 12.52 19.82
N PRO A 268 3.54 11.42 20.13
CA PRO A 268 2.72 10.47 19.34
C PRO A 268 2.46 10.88 17.89
N SER A 269 3.48 10.74 17.02
CA SER A 269 3.48 11.15 15.60
C SER A 269 3.33 12.65 15.34
N LEU A 270 3.43 13.51 16.37
CA LEU A 270 3.20 14.96 16.29
C LEU A 270 4.47 15.78 16.61
N TYR A 271 5.65 15.16 16.57
CA TYR A 271 6.93 15.87 16.79
C TYR A 271 7.12 17.02 15.79
N ASN A 272 6.80 16.80 14.53
CA ASN A 272 6.70 17.82 13.48
C ASN A 272 5.32 17.75 12.82
N THR A 273 4.98 18.74 12.00
CA THR A 273 3.70 18.75 11.27
C THR A 273 3.57 17.51 10.39
N PRO A 274 2.59 16.63 10.65
CA PRO A 274 2.37 15.42 9.86
C PRO A 274 1.64 15.74 8.55
N ASN A 275 1.49 14.74 7.68
CA ASN A 275 0.52 14.79 6.59
C ASN A 275 -0.91 14.66 7.16
N THR A 276 -1.49 15.78 7.62
CA THR A 276 -2.79 15.80 8.33
C THR A 276 -3.90 15.16 7.53
N PHE A 277 -4.02 15.53 6.26
CA PHE A 277 -5.02 14.96 5.36
C PHE A 277 -4.79 13.45 5.13
N GLY A 278 -3.53 13.05 4.92
CA GLY A 278 -3.18 11.64 4.70
C GLY A 278 -3.50 10.75 5.90
N VAL A 279 -3.25 11.22 7.13
CA VAL A 279 -3.59 10.47 8.37
C VAL A 279 -5.12 10.37 8.52
N LEU A 280 -5.87 11.43 8.20
CA LEU A 280 -7.32 11.35 8.19
C LEU A 280 -7.82 10.30 7.19
N VAL A 281 -7.33 10.32 5.95
CA VAL A 281 -7.76 9.33 4.94
C VAL A 281 -7.40 7.91 5.36
N LEU A 282 -6.23 7.68 5.97
CA LEU A 282 -5.88 6.38 6.54
C LEU A 282 -6.90 5.95 7.62
N LYS A 283 -7.26 6.87 8.53
CA LYS A 283 -8.32 6.62 9.53
C LYS A 283 -9.63 6.22 8.88
N LEU A 284 -10.07 6.94 7.85
CA LEU A 284 -11.31 6.65 7.13
C LEU A 284 -11.29 5.27 6.44
N VAL A 285 -10.14 4.86 5.91
CA VAL A 285 -9.95 3.52 5.33
C VAL A 285 -10.06 2.44 6.41
N LEU A 286 -9.45 2.65 7.58
CA LEU A 286 -9.57 1.70 8.70
C LEU A 286 -11.02 1.60 9.21
N GLU A 287 -11.75 2.71 9.30
CA GLU A 287 -13.17 2.70 9.63
C GLU A 287 -13.98 1.90 8.58
N TRP A 288 -13.71 2.13 7.30
CA TRP A 288 -14.32 1.33 6.23
C TRP A 288 -14.02 -0.16 6.37
N MET A 289 -12.78 -0.55 6.69
CA MET A 289 -12.41 -1.95 6.91
C MET A 289 -13.20 -2.56 8.09
N ARG A 290 -13.32 -1.83 9.20
CA ARG A 290 -14.12 -2.24 10.35
C ARG A 290 -15.59 -2.44 9.98
N ASP A 291 -16.17 -1.44 9.31
CA ASP A 291 -17.59 -1.41 8.96
C ASP A 291 -17.94 -2.45 7.88
N ALA A 292 -16.94 -2.86 7.06
CA ALA A 292 -17.05 -3.97 6.09
C ALA A 292 -17.03 -5.37 6.73
N GLY A 293 -16.98 -5.47 8.05
CA GLY A 293 -16.92 -6.74 8.79
C GLY A 293 -15.51 -7.15 9.23
N GLY A 294 -14.55 -6.22 9.19
CA GLY A 294 -13.18 -6.42 9.64
C GLY A 294 -12.34 -7.30 8.70
N LEU A 295 -11.13 -7.62 9.14
CA LEU A 295 -10.17 -8.39 8.33
C LEU A 295 -10.67 -9.78 7.89
N PRO A 296 -11.48 -10.53 8.65
CA PRO A 296 -12.00 -11.81 8.16
C PRO A 296 -12.89 -11.67 6.92
N ALA A 297 -13.79 -10.68 6.89
CA ALA A 297 -14.66 -10.42 5.74
C ALA A 297 -13.85 -9.92 4.53
N ILE A 298 -12.91 -9.02 4.75
CA ILE A 298 -11.98 -8.51 3.72
C ILE A 298 -11.15 -9.65 3.14
N ALA A 299 -10.60 -10.54 3.98
CA ALA A 299 -9.83 -11.70 3.54
C ALA A 299 -10.63 -12.62 2.64
N ALA A 300 -11.90 -12.89 2.98
CA ALA A 300 -12.77 -13.72 2.16
C ALA A 300 -13.01 -13.12 0.76
N VAL A 301 -13.19 -11.80 0.67
CA VAL A 301 -13.32 -11.10 -0.62
C VAL A 301 -12.01 -11.16 -1.40
N ASN A 302 -10.88 -10.90 -0.75
CA ASN A 302 -9.56 -10.93 -1.39
C ASN A 302 -9.21 -12.34 -1.91
N GLU A 303 -9.53 -13.38 -1.14
CA GLU A 303 -9.32 -14.77 -1.55
C GLU A 303 -10.14 -15.11 -2.81
N ARG A 304 -11.43 -14.73 -2.85
CA ARG A 304 -12.27 -14.94 -4.05
C ARG A 304 -11.71 -14.23 -5.28
N LYS A 305 -11.30 -12.95 -5.14
CA LYS A 305 -10.69 -12.17 -6.23
C LYS A 305 -9.43 -12.84 -6.77
N ALA A 306 -8.51 -13.20 -5.87
CA ALA A 306 -7.25 -13.82 -6.25
C ALA A 306 -7.47 -15.19 -6.88
N SER A 307 -8.30 -16.03 -6.27
CA SER A 307 -8.62 -17.38 -6.79
C SER A 307 -9.21 -17.36 -8.19
N LYS A 308 -10.13 -16.42 -8.48
CA LYS A 308 -10.70 -16.26 -9.83
C LYS A 308 -9.61 -15.96 -10.87
N LEU A 309 -8.72 -15.00 -10.58
CA LEU A 309 -7.69 -14.61 -11.52
C LEU A 309 -6.62 -15.70 -11.70
N TYR A 310 -6.21 -16.36 -10.61
CA TYR A 310 -5.26 -17.47 -10.71
C TYR A 310 -5.87 -18.69 -11.41
N ALA A 311 -7.15 -18.99 -11.19
CA ALA A 311 -7.82 -20.08 -11.94
C ALA A 311 -7.84 -19.82 -13.44
N ALA A 312 -8.08 -18.56 -13.86
CA ALA A 312 -8.03 -18.18 -15.26
C ALA A 312 -6.60 -18.33 -15.83
N LEU A 313 -5.58 -17.93 -15.07
CA LEU A 313 -4.17 -18.08 -15.49
C LEU A 313 -3.74 -19.54 -15.56
N ASP A 314 -4.17 -20.38 -14.62
CA ASP A 314 -3.83 -21.80 -14.60
C ASP A 314 -4.51 -22.60 -15.74
N ALA A 315 -5.70 -22.16 -16.18
CA ALA A 315 -6.43 -22.74 -17.32
C ALA A 315 -5.95 -22.22 -18.69
N SER A 316 -5.27 -21.04 -18.72
CA SER A 316 -4.82 -20.40 -19.94
C SER A 316 -3.78 -21.22 -20.71
N GLN A 317 -3.82 -21.19 -22.04
CA GLN A 317 -2.76 -21.76 -22.89
C GLN A 317 -1.66 -20.74 -23.19
N VAL A 318 -1.94 -19.45 -23.03
CA VAL A 318 -1.08 -18.33 -23.39
C VAL A 318 -0.41 -17.70 -22.17
N PHE A 319 -1.19 -17.47 -21.10
CA PHE A 319 -0.71 -16.78 -19.91
C PHE A 319 -0.20 -17.75 -18.85
N ARG A 320 0.81 -17.33 -18.11
CA ARG A 320 1.38 -18.10 -16.99
C ARG A 320 1.60 -17.19 -15.80
N ALA A 321 1.08 -17.55 -14.63
CA ALA A 321 1.40 -16.88 -13.38
C ALA A 321 2.90 -16.94 -13.14
N HIS A 322 3.48 -15.84 -12.64
CA HIS A 322 4.90 -15.80 -12.26
C HIS A 322 5.13 -16.55 -10.95
N ALA A 323 4.31 -16.24 -9.94
CA ALA A 323 4.46 -16.85 -8.61
C ALA A 323 3.97 -18.30 -8.60
N GLN A 324 4.77 -19.17 -7.98
CA GLN A 324 4.43 -20.58 -7.79
C GLN A 324 3.33 -20.77 -6.74
N LEU A 325 2.61 -21.90 -6.83
CA LEU A 325 1.68 -22.33 -5.79
C LEU A 325 2.36 -22.30 -4.41
N GLY A 326 1.63 -21.87 -3.39
CA GLY A 326 2.15 -21.70 -2.04
C GLY A 326 2.84 -20.36 -1.76
N SER A 327 3.19 -19.61 -2.83
CA SER A 327 3.79 -18.27 -2.71
C SER A 327 2.99 -17.18 -3.43
N ARG A 328 1.81 -17.48 -3.94
CA ARG A 328 0.97 -16.55 -4.72
C ARG A 328 0.41 -15.42 -3.85
N SER A 329 0.63 -14.18 -4.27
CA SER A 329 0.07 -13.00 -3.62
C SER A 329 -1.44 -12.87 -3.90
N ARG A 330 -2.21 -12.60 -2.86
CA ARG A 330 -3.64 -12.25 -2.98
C ARG A 330 -3.87 -10.80 -3.41
N MET A 331 -2.82 -9.98 -3.33
CA MET A 331 -2.91 -8.53 -3.62
C MET A 331 -2.33 -8.16 -4.98
N ASN A 332 -1.27 -8.84 -5.42
CA ASN A 332 -0.53 -8.49 -6.63
C ASN A 332 -0.33 -9.74 -7.48
N VAL A 333 -1.23 -9.96 -8.41
CA VAL A 333 -1.12 -11.08 -9.35
C VAL A 333 -0.25 -10.67 -10.52
N THR A 334 0.86 -11.37 -10.74
CA THR A 334 1.78 -11.12 -11.85
C THR A 334 1.81 -12.32 -12.78
N TRP A 335 1.85 -12.06 -14.10
CA TRP A 335 1.88 -13.11 -15.10
C TRP A 335 2.57 -12.64 -16.37
N THR A 336 2.92 -13.58 -17.23
CA THR A 336 3.57 -13.36 -18.52
C THR A 336 2.84 -14.12 -19.63
N ALA A 337 3.17 -13.84 -20.89
CA ALA A 337 2.69 -14.58 -22.04
C ALA A 337 3.54 -15.82 -22.35
N ASN A 338 4.17 -16.45 -21.35
CA ASN A 338 5.12 -17.55 -21.52
C ASN A 338 4.48 -18.86 -22.03
N GLY A 339 3.16 -18.95 -22.11
CA GLY A 339 2.46 -20.02 -22.80
C GLY A 339 2.53 -19.91 -24.34
N ALA A 340 2.74 -18.70 -24.87
CA ALA A 340 2.91 -18.45 -26.29
C ALA A 340 4.35 -18.75 -26.77
N PRO A 341 4.56 -19.01 -28.10
CA PRO A 341 5.89 -19.11 -28.69
C PRO A 341 6.75 -17.88 -28.37
N GLU A 342 8.03 -18.09 -28.11
CA GLU A 342 8.94 -17.02 -27.63
C GLU A 342 8.99 -15.82 -28.59
N ALA A 343 9.05 -16.07 -29.90
CA ALA A 343 9.08 -15.02 -30.91
C ALA A 343 7.83 -14.13 -30.95
N GLU A 344 6.71 -14.59 -30.39
CA GLU A 344 5.42 -13.90 -30.43
C GLU A 344 5.09 -13.17 -29.11
N ARG A 345 5.79 -13.47 -28.01
CA ARG A 345 5.45 -13.02 -26.65
C ARG A 345 5.40 -11.51 -26.51
N GLU A 346 6.33 -10.79 -27.10
CA GLU A 346 6.41 -9.33 -27.01
C GLU A 346 5.25 -8.68 -27.76
N ALA A 347 5.05 -9.03 -29.02
CA ALA A 347 3.95 -8.50 -29.85
C ALA A 347 2.56 -8.84 -29.25
N LEU A 348 2.42 -10.05 -28.70
CA LEU A 348 1.20 -10.48 -28.01
C LEU A 348 0.95 -9.67 -26.74
N SER A 349 2.00 -9.42 -25.95
CA SER A 349 1.91 -8.63 -24.74
C SER A 349 1.52 -7.18 -25.03
N GLU A 350 2.12 -6.58 -26.05
CA GLU A 350 1.76 -5.21 -26.48
C GLU A 350 0.30 -5.14 -26.99
N ARG A 351 -0.11 -6.13 -27.80
CA ARG A 351 -1.50 -6.22 -28.28
C ARG A 351 -2.49 -6.36 -27.13
N PHE A 352 -2.20 -7.22 -26.15
CA PHE A 352 -3.04 -7.39 -24.97
C PHE A 352 -3.18 -6.08 -24.18
N LEU A 353 -2.07 -5.42 -23.84
CA LEU A 353 -2.08 -4.16 -23.09
C LEU A 353 -2.84 -3.06 -23.82
N LYS A 354 -2.66 -2.91 -25.14
CA LYS A 354 -3.37 -1.92 -25.94
C LYS A 354 -4.88 -2.18 -25.96
N GLN A 355 -5.30 -3.43 -26.12
CA GLN A 355 -6.72 -3.78 -26.12
C GLN A 355 -7.32 -3.66 -24.72
N ALA A 356 -6.60 -4.08 -23.67
CA ALA A 356 -7.02 -3.92 -22.29
C ALA A 356 -7.25 -2.44 -21.93
N GLN A 357 -6.32 -1.56 -22.30
CA GLN A 357 -6.47 -0.12 -22.07
C GLN A 357 -7.69 0.44 -22.81
N ALA A 358 -7.92 0.04 -24.05
CA ALA A 358 -9.10 0.45 -24.81
C ALA A 358 -10.41 -0.06 -24.19
N ALA A 359 -10.37 -1.21 -23.51
CA ALA A 359 -11.50 -1.78 -22.78
C ALA A 359 -11.68 -1.22 -21.35
N GLY A 360 -10.87 -0.23 -20.95
CA GLY A 360 -10.98 0.44 -19.66
C GLY A 360 -10.19 -0.23 -18.52
N PHE A 361 -9.26 -1.12 -18.80
CA PHE A 361 -8.34 -1.69 -17.81
C PHE A 361 -7.03 -0.88 -17.76
N ASP A 362 -6.81 -0.15 -16.69
CA ASP A 362 -5.60 0.66 -16.50
C ASP A 362 -4.64 0.00 -15.50
N GLY A 363 -3.34 0.25 -15.67
CA GLY A 363 -2.31 -0.19 -14.73
C GLY A 363 -1.90 -1.67 -14.84
N LEU A 364 -2.27 -2.38 -15.91
CA LEU A 364 -1.95 -3.81 -16.10
C LEU A 364 -0.51 -4.09 -16.55
N LYS A 365 0.25 -3.09 -17.03
CA LYS A 365 1.64 -3.31 -17.47
C LYS A 365 2.51 -3.78 -16.30
N GLY A 366 3.17 -4.92 -16.45
CA GLY A 366 4.09 -5.48 -15.47
C GLY A 366 5.33 -4.60 -15.25
N HIS A 367 6.02 -4.85 -14.14
CA HIS A 367 7.28 -4.14 -13.87
C HIS A 367 8.38 -4.62 -14.84
N ARG A 368 9.25 -3.71 -15.29
CA ARG A 368 10.32 -3.99 -16.27
C ARG A 368 11.20 -5.20 -15.95
N LEU A 369 11.34 -5.56 -14.67
CA LEU A 369 12.19 -6.70 -14.24
C LEU A 369 11.48 -8.07 -14.40
N VAL A 370 10.16 -8.11 -14.41
CA VAL A 370 9.39 -9.33 -14.63
C VAL A 370 8.87 -9.36 -16.06
N GLY A 371 8.59 -8.20 -16.62
CA GLY A 371 7.86 -8.07 -17.89
C GLY A 371 6.38 -8.37 -17.72
N GLY A 372 5.74 -8.72 -18.80
CA GLY A 372 4.35 -9.17 -18.84
C GLY A 372 3.37 -8.20 -18.17
N PHE A 373 2.59 -8.70 -17.23
CA PHE A 373 1.42 -8.03 -16.69
C PHE A 373 1.37 -8.13 -15.17
N ARG A 374 0.65 -7.18 -14.54
CA ARG A 374 0.36 -7.22 -13.11
C ARG A 374 -1.01 -6.60 -12.85
N ALA A 375 -1.86 -7.32 -12.14
CA ALA A 375 -3.09 -6.80 -11.58
C ALA A 375 -2.93 -6.63 -10.06
N SER A 376 -2.99 -5.38 -9.59
CA SER A 376 -3.05 -5.10 -8.15
C SER A 376 -4.51 -5.00 -7.74
N ILE A 377 -5.00 -6.03 -7.05
CA ILE A 377 -6.40 -6.23 -6.68
C ILE A 377 -6.63 -5.98 -5.18
N TYR A 378 -6.09 -4.87 -4.68
CA TYR A 378 -6.15 -4.49 -3.27
C TYR A 378 -7.56 -4.52 -2.67
N ASN A 379 -7.68 -4.30 -1.37
CA ASN A 379 -8.94 -4.44 -0.63
C ASN A 379 -10.13 -3.72 -1.29
N ALA A 380 -9.94 -2.45 -1.68
CA ALA A 380 -11.00 -1.64 -2.28
C ALA A 380 -11.26 -1.95 -3.77
N PHE A 381 -10.43 -2.79 -4.40
CA PHE A 381 -10.66 -3.16 -5.79
C PHE A 381 -11.90 -4.08 -5.89
N PRO A 382 -12.91 -3.71 -6.68
CA PRO A 382 -14.17 -4.44 -6.74
C PRO A 382 -14.02 -5.80 -7.43
N GLU A 383 -14.67 -6.82 -6.89
CA GLU A 383 -14.66 -8.19 -7.43
C GLU A 383 -15.14 -8.24 -8.91
N ALA A 384 -16.14 -7.41 -9.26
CA ALA A 384 -16.61 -7.28 -10.64
C ALA A 384 -15.53 -6.80 -11.63
N GLY A 385 -14.49 -6.09 -11.16
CA GLY A 385 -13.36 -5.71 -12.00
C GLY A 385 -12.44 -6.89 -12.30
N VAL A 386 -12.32 -7.83 -11.36
CA VAL A 386 -11.60 -9.08 -11.59
C VAL A 386 -12.38 -9.98 -12.56
N ASP A 387 -13.70 -10.10 -12.38
CA ASP A 387 -14.57 -10.84 -13.28
C ASP A 387 -14.45 -10.32 -14.72
N ALA A 388 -14.52 -8.99 -14.89
CA ALA A 388 -14.35 -8.35 -16.21
C ALA A 388 -12.96 -8.62 -16.83
N LEU A 389 -11.88 -8.62 -16.02
CA LEU A 389 -10.55 -8.94 -16.51
C LEU A 389 -10.44 -10.40 -16.96
N VAL A 390 -10.99 -11.33 -16.20
CA VAL A 390 -10.99 -12.77 -16.53
C VAL A 390 -11.76 -13.02 -17.84
N GLU A 391 -12.93 -12.41 -18.01
CA GLU A 391 -13.70 -12.48 -19.25
C GLU A 391 -12.92 -11.90 -20.45
N PHE A 392 -12.28 -10.74 -20.24
CA PHE A 392 -11.44 -10.12 -21.25
C PHE A 392 -10.26 -11.02 -21.67
N MET A 393 -9.58 -11.64 -20.71
CA MET A 393 -8.48 -12.57 -20.97
C MET A 393 -8.94 -13.77 -21.80
N ALA A 394 -10.06 -14.38 -21.43
CA ALA A 394 -10.65 -15.51 -22.18
C ALA A 394 -11.07 -15.12 -23.59
N GLU A 395 -11.65 -13.93 -23.78
CA GLU A 395 -12.02 -13.42 -25.10
C GLU A 395 -10.78 -13.11 -25.94
N PHE A 396 -9.74 -12.53 -25.32
CA PHE A 396 -8.48 -12.27 -26.02
C PHE A 396 -7.85 -13.56 -26.55
N GLU A 397 -7.78 -14.62 -25.72
CA GLU A 397 -7.25 -15.93 -26.14
C GLU A 397 -8.05 -16.56 -27.28
N ARG A 398 -9.38 -16.47 -27.24
CA ARG A 398 -10.24 -17.02 -28.31
C ARG A 398 -10.04 -16.37 -29.70
N ARG A 399 -9.45 -15.16 -29.72
CA ARG A 399 -9.17 -14.40 -30.94
C ARG A 399 -7.71 -14.48 -31.41
N LEU A 400 -6.90 -15.31 -30.77
CA LEU A 400 -5.54 -15.60 -31.20
C LEU A 400 -5.53 -16.60 -32.36
#